data_4f42271382b4839deee22e30591ea1fc
#
_entry.id   4f42271382b4839deee22e30591ea1fc
#
_cell.length_a   1.000
_cell.length_b   1.000
_cell.length_c   1.000
_cell.angle_alpha   90.00
_cell.angle_beta   90.00
_cell.angle_gamma   90.00
#
_symmetry.space_group_name_H-M   'P 1'
#
loop_
_entity.id
_entity.type
_entity.pdbx_description
1 polymer ?
#
loop_
_entity_poly.entity_id
_entity_poly.type
_entity_poly.pdbx_seq_one_letter_code
_entity_poly.pdbx_strand_id
1 'polypeptide(L)'
;MSASLQATVPSSRGRLPNPALAGFVPRIVDGVVELPVYHMRGGTSTGIVLWHEHLPGDPALREEAIRWIMGVPQSGERKGNRQTTGLGRGPSTSNKVFIVARAPNAEADITSTLAQLASDKASIDWSVNCGNMSAALTMYALDTGIFTASRGTTVMRIFNTNTRVTTDATVR
;
A
#
# COMPACT_ATOMS: atom_id res chain seq x y z
N MET A 1 -21.79 -7.30 -18.56
CA MET A 1 -21.53 -5.86 -18.68
C MET A 1 -20.08 -5.62 -18.28
N SER A 2 -19.23 -5.31 -19.24
CA SER A 2 -17.79 -5.16 -19.03
C SER A 2 -17.51 -3.75 -18.51
N ALA A 3 -17.23 -3.59 -17.22
CA ALA A 3 -16.72 -2.34 -16.69
C ALA A 3 -15.25 -2.21 -17.12
N SER A 4 -15.01 -1.33 -18.09
CA SER A 4 -13.66 -0.97 -18.53
C SER A 4 -12.93 -0.25 -17.38
N LEU A 5 -11.97 -0.90 -16.77
CA LEU A 5 -10.95 -0.25 -15.95
C LEU A 5 -10.06 0.58 -16.88
N GLN A 6 -10.51 1.77 -17.24
CA GLN A 6 -9.63 2.75 -17.84
C GLN A 6 -8.70 3.26 -16.76
N ALA A 7 -7.44 2.82 -16.82
CA ALA A 7 -6.36 3.45 -16.08
C ALA A 7 -6.27 4.92 -16.55
N THR A 8 -6.67 5.84 -15.70
CA THR A 8 -6.45 7.28 -15.92
C THR A 8 -4.95 7.52 -15.90
N VAL A 9 -4.41 7.88 -17.05
CA VAL A 9 -3.02 8.35 -17.18
C VAL A 9 -2.89 9.62 -16.34
N PRO A 10 -1.97 9.69 -15.37
CA PRO A 10 -1.84 10.87 -14.53
C PRO A 10 -1.35 12.07 -15.36
N SER A 11 -1.96 13.23 -15.09
CA SER A 11 -1.54 14.51 -15.68
C SER A 11 -0.09 14.82 -15.27
N SER A 12 0.67 15.40 -16.15
CA SER A 12 2.12 15.64 -16.18
C SER A 12 2.65 16.60 -15.11
N ARG A 13 2.46 16.30 -13.84
CA ARG A 13 3.17 16.98 -12.76
C ARG A 13 3.66 15.96 -11.72
N GLY A 14 4.78 15.33 -12.01
CA GLY A 14 5.46 14.49 -11.05
C GLY A 14 6.23 13.39 -11.74
N ARG A 15 7.52 13.33 -11.47
CA ARG A 15 8.38 12.24 -11.90
C ARG A 15 7.72 10.92 -11.46
N LEU A 16 7.48 10.02 -12.38
CA LEU A 16 6.96 8.69 -12.07
C LEU A 16 7.83 8.04 -10.98
N PRO A 17 7.25 7.34 -10.01
CA PRO A 17 8.05 6.55 -9.08
C PRO A 17 8.87 5.57 -9.90
N ASN A 18 10.07 5.34 -9.46
CA ASN A 18 11.14 4.47 -9.97
C ASN A 18 10.99 4.02 -11.43
N PRO A 19 11.98 4.26 -12.32
CA PRO A 19 11.95 3.75 -13.70
C PRO A 19 11.58 2.26 -13.83
N ALA A 20 11.93 1.44 -12.83
CA ALA A 20 11.53 0.04 -12.77
C ALA A 20 10.02 -0.15 -12.56
N LEU A 21 9.32 0.78 -11.89
CA LEU A 21 7.86 0.79 -11.76
C LEU A 21 7.16 1.55 -12.88
N ALA A 22 7.86 2.44 -13.59
CA ALA A 22 7.28 3.22 -14.68
C ALA A 22 6.76 2.36 -15.83
N GLY A 23 7.30 1.17 -16.01
CA GLY A 23 6.81 0.18 -16.98
C GLY A 23 5.81 -0.83 -16.40
N PHE A 24 5.60 -0.82 -15.08
CA PHE A 24 4.74 -1.78 -14.42
C PHE A 24 3.48 -1.08 -13.91
N VAL A 25 2.48 -1.04 -14.77
CA VAL A 25 1.14 -0.51 -14.46
C VAL A 25 0.18 -1.67 -14.21
N PRO A 26 -0.87 -1.47 -13.41
CA PRO A 26 -1.93 -2.46 -13.27
C PRO A 26 -2.52 -2.80 -14.64
N ARG A 27 -2.71 -4.07 -14.89
CA ARG A 27 -3.29 -4.56 -16.15
C ARG A 27 -4.20 -5.74 -15.91
N ILE A 28 -5.10 -5.96 -16.85
CA ILE A 28 -5.97 -7.14 -16.89
C ILE A 28 -5.59 -7.91 -18.13
N VAL A 29 -5.15 -9.15 -17.94
CA VAL A 29 -4.81 -10.08 -19.02
C VAL A 29 -5.60 -11.36 -18.79
N ASP A 30 -6.44 -11.73 -19.74
CA ASP A 30 -7.25 -12.96 -19.69
C ASP A 30 -8.07 -13.11 -18.40
N GLY A 31 -8.62 -11.99 -17.89
CA GLY A 31 -9.39 -11.97 -16.64
C GLY A 31 -8.57 -11.98 -15.36
N VAL A 32 -7.24 -11.99 -15.47
CA VAL A 32 -6.31 -11.89 -14.34
C VAL A 32 -5.91 -10.43 -14.14
N VAL A 33 -6.06 -9.95 -12.92
CA VAL A 33 -5.60 -8.60 -12.53
C VAL A 33 -4.17 -8.71 -12.00
N GLU A 34 -3.26 -8.01 -12.66
CA GLU A 34 -1.87 -7.87 -12.22
C GLU A 34 -1.65 -6.50 -11.58
N LEU A 35 -1.13 -6.50 -10.37
CA LEU A 35 -0.83 -5.29 -9.60
C LEU A 35 0.63 -5.31 -9.13
N PRO A 36 1.36 -4.17 -9.26
CA PRO A 36 2.68 -4.04 -8.64
C PRO A 36 2.53 -3.99 -7.12
N VAL A 37 3.26 -4.85 -6.43
CA VAL A 37 3.27 -4.89 -4.96
C VAL A 37 4.70 -4.91 -4.43
N TYR A 38 4.93 -4.23 -3.30
CA TYR A 38 6.15 -4.35 -2.52
C TYR A 38 5.86 -5.13 -1.24
N HIS A 39 6.51 -6.27 -1.05
CA HIS A 39 6.47 -6.98 0.22
C HIS A 39 7.62 -6.51 1.08
N MET A 40 7.32 -5.83 2.17
CA MET A 40 8.32 -5.17 3.01
C MET A 40 8.25 -5.61 4.46
N ARG A 41 9.37 -5.44 5.15
CA ARG A 41 9.47 -5.59 6.59
C ARG A 41 9.88 -4.27 7.23
N GLY A 42 9.17 -3.90 8.29
CA GLY A 42 9.52 -2.80 9.18
C GLY A 42 9.49 -3.29 10.63
N GLY A 43 10.62 -3.25 11.32
CA GLY A 43 10.74 -3.80 12.66
C GLY A 43 10.29 -5.26 12.73
N THR A 44 9.35 -5.58 13.62
CA THR A 44 8.77 -6.92 13.80
C THR A 44 7.58 -7.21 12.88
N SER A 45 7.12 -6.23 12.09
CA SER A 45 5.97 -6.39 11.21
C SER A 45 6.41 -6.57 9.76
N THR A 46 5.60 -7.30 9.00
CA THR A 46 5.69 -7.40 7.54
C THR A 46 4.36 -6.97 6.92
N GLY A 47 4.40 -6.54 5.69
CA GLY A 47 3.18 -6.14 4.99
C GLY A 47 3.43 -5.83 3.53
N ILE A 48 2.36 -5.52 2.85
CA ILE A 48 2.35 -5.12 1.45
C ILE A 48 2.28 -3.60 1.38
N VAL A 49 3.07 -3.01 0.49
CA VAL A 49 2.97 -1.59 0.14
C VAL A 49 2.49 -1.48 -1.30
N LEU A 50 1.44 -0.70 -1.50
CA LEU A 50 0.79 -0.44 -2.77
C LEU A 50 0.80 1.05 -3.07
N TRP A 51 0.93 1.40 -4.34
CA TRP A 51 0.76 2.77 -4.79
C TRP A 51 -0.73 3.06 -5.02
N HIS A 52 -1.22 4.16 -4.48
CA HIS A 52 -2.65 4.51 -4.50
C HIS A 52 -3.25 4.50 -5.91
N GLU A 53 -2.53 5.05 -6.89
CA GLU A 53 -3.01 5.15 -8.27
C GLU A 53 -3.07 3.78 -8.98
N HIS A 54 -2.46 2.74 -8.41
CA HIS A 54 -2.54 1.36 -8.92
C HIS A 54 -3.80 0.63 -8.44
N LEU A 55 -4.54 1.18 -7.51
CA LEU A 55 -5.75 0.58 -6.95
C LEU A 55 -7.01 1.15 -7.61
N PRO A 56 -8.11 0.38 -7.62
CA PRO A 56 -9.40 0.88 -8.05
C PRO A 56 -9.79 2.17 -7.32
N GLY A 57 -10.34 3.14 -8.06
CA GLY A 57 -10.89 4.37 -7.48
C GLY A 57 -12.13 4.12 -6.62
N ASP A 58 -12.94 3.12 -6.99
CA ASP A 58 -14.10 2.70 -6.21
C ASP A 58 -13.66 2.04 -4.90
N PRO A 59 -14.14 2.51 -3.72
CA PRO A 59 -13.73 1.98 -2.43
C PRO A 59 -14.07 0.49 -2.24
N ALA A 60 -15.20 0.02 -2.72
CA ALA A 60 -15.61 -1.37 -2.56
C ALA A 60 -14.72 -2.31 -3.39
N LEU A 61 -14.43 -1.94 -4.63
CA LEU A 61 -13.50 -2.68 -5.48
C LEU A 61 -12.07 -2.65 -4.94
N ARG A 62 -11.66 -1.54 -4.32
CA ARG A 62 -10.36 -1.42 -3.66
C ARG A 62 -10.24 -2.37 -2.48
N GLU A 63 -11.25 -2.43 -1.62
CA GLU A 63 -11.28 -3.37 -0.50
C GLU A 63 -11.31 -4.83 -0.96
N GLU A 64 -12.07 -5.12 -2.00
CA GLU A 64 -12.11 -6.44 -2.62
C GLU A 64 -10.71 -6.85 -3.13
N ALA A 65 -10.03 -5.96 -3.86
CA ALA A 65 -8.66 -6.20 -4.33
C ALA A 65 -7.69 -6.46 -3.17
N ILE A 66 -7.77 -5.67 -2.08
CA ILE A 66 -6.94 -5.86 -0.88
C ILE A 66 -7.20 -7.24 -0.25
N ARG A 67 -8.47 -7.66 -0.15
CA ARG A 67 -8.83 -8.99 0.36
C ARG A 67 -8.26 -10.11 -0.50
N TRP A 68 -8.33 -9.98 -1.83
CA TRP A 68 -7.72 -10.94 -2.76
C TRP A 68 -6.21 -11.01 -2.61
N ILE A 69 -5.52 -9.86 -2.58
CA ILE A 69 -4.07 -9.78 -2.40
C ILE A 69 -3.64 -10.48 -1.11
N MET A 70 -4.39 -10.31 -0.04
CA MET A 70 -4.05 -10.87 1.28
C MET A 70 -4.56 -12.31 1.49
N GLY A 71 -5.43 -12.81 0.64
CA GLY A 71 -6.02 -14.15 0.77
C GLY A 71 -6.97 -14.30 1.95
N VAL A 72 -7.63 -13.21 2.34
CA VAL A 72 -8.68 -13.23 3.37
C VAL A 72 -10.08 -13.43 2.73
N PRO A 73 -11.10 -13.80 3.51
CA PRO A 73 -12.47 -13.94 2.99
C PRO A 73 -12.95 -12.66 2.31
N GLN A 74 -13.74 -12.80 1.24
CA GLN A 74 -14.36 -11.67 0.57
C GLN A 74 -15.60 -11.16 1.32
N SER A 75 -16.25 -12.03 2.10
CA SER A 75 -17.38 -11.69 2.96
C SER A 75 -17.37 -12.55 4.23
N GLY A 76 -17.92 -12.02 5.31
CA GLY A 76 -18.12 -12.75 6.58
C GLY A 76 -16.82 -13.22 7.24
N GLU A 77 -16.85 -14.43 7.76
CA GLU A 77 -15.74 -15.07 8.48
C GLU A 77 -15.52 -16.51 7.96
N ARG A 78 -14.25 -16.90 7.86
CA ARG A 78 -13.80 -18.25 7.52
C ARG A 78 -12.78 -18.73 8.53
N LYS A 79 -13.24 -19.36 9.61
CA LYS A 79 -12.35 -19.90 10.65
C LYS A 79 -11.30 -20.84 10.07
N GLY A 80 -10.06 -20.69 10.55
CA GLY A 80 -8.94 -21.51 10.10
C GLY A 80 -8.44 -21.17 8.69
N ASN A 81 -8.81 -20.02 8.12
CA ASN A 81 -8.26 -19.58 6.84
C ASN A 81 -6.74 -19.39 6.94
N ARG A 82 -6.01 -20.08 6.08
CA ARG A 82 -4.53 -20.11 6.06
C ARG A 82 -3.93 -19.14 5.04
N GLN A 83 -4.76 -18.34 4.36
CA GLN A 83 -4.33 -17.38 3.33
C GLN A 83 -3.43 -17.98 2.23
N THR A 84 -3.71 -19.23 1.86
CA THR A 84 -2.88 -20.00 0.90
C THR A 84 -2.85 -19.39 -0.50
N THR A 85 -3.84 -18.59 -0.84
CA THR A 85 -3.98 -17.93 -2.16
C THR A 85 -3.56 -16.46 -2.13
N GLY A 86 -3.00 -15.97 -1.01
CA GLY A 86 -2.63 -14.57 -0.87
C GLY A 86 -1.28 -14.37 -0.19
N LEU A 87 -0.94 -13.11 0.03
CA LEU A 87 0.33 -12.69 0.60
C LEU A 87 0.29 -12.52 2.12
N GLY A 88 -0.87 -12.64 2.74
CA GLY A 88 -1.03 -12.62 4.20
C GLY A 88 -0.47 -13.88 4.85
N ARG A 89 -0.02 -13.76 6.12
CA ARG A 89 0.71 -14.84 6.82
C ARG A 89 0.15 -15.17 8.21
N GLY A 90 -1.13 -14.95 8.43
CA GLY A 90 -1.84 -15.34 9.66
C GLY A 90 -1.88 -14.25 10.72
N PRO A 91 -0.80 -13.93 11.46
CA PRO A 91 -0.86 -12.97 12.55
C PRO A 91 -1.02 -11.53 12.07
N SER A 92 -1.60 -10.70 12.93
CA SER A 92 -1.83 -9.26 12.66
C SER A 92 -0.56 -8.48 12.31
N THR A 93 0.60 -8.96 12.76
CA THR A 93 1.91 -8.39 12.41
C THR A 93 2.30 -8.62 10.96
N SER A 94 1.61 -9.52 10.24
CA SER A 94 1.90 -9.90 8.85
C SER A 94 0.68 -9.74 7.92
N ASN A 95 -0.43 -9.18 8.41
CA ASN A 95 -1.64 -8.92 7.64
C ASN A 95 -1.90 -7.42 7.52
N LYS A 96 -0.95 -6.72 6.90
CA LYS A 96 -0.95 -5.26 6.74
C LYS A 96 -0.79 -4.89 5.29
N VAL A 97 -1.60 -3.94 4.84
CA VAL A 97 -1.44 -3.31 3.53
C VAL A 97 -1.35 -1.81 3.74
N PHE A 98 -0.25 -1.22 3.31
CA PHE A 98 -0.09 0.22 3.26
C PHE A 98 -0.36 0.73 1.85
N ILE A 99 -1.28 1.67 1.74
CA ILE A 99 -1.55 2.40 0.51
C ILE A 99 -0.81 3.73 0.62
N VAL A 100 0.14 3.95 -0.29
CA VAL A 100 1.00 5.14 -0.30
C VAL A 100 0.61 6.02 -1.48
N ALA A 101 0.56 7.33 -1.23
CA ALA A 101 0.38 8.34 -2.27
C ALA A 101 1.32 9.53 -2.01
N ARG A 102 1.52 10.39 -3.01
CA ARG A 102 2.13 11.70 -2.78
C ARG A 102 1.23 12.54 -1.90
N ALA A 103 1.81 13.28 -0.98
CA ALA A 103 1.02 14.23 -0.22
C ALA A 103 0.48 15.34 -1.14
N PRO A 104 -0.79 15.77 -0.94
CA PRO A 104 -1.40 16.78 -1.78
C PRO A 104 -0.87 18.20 -1.53
N ASN A 105 -0.17 18.40 -0.41
CA ASN A 105 0.37 19.68 0.03
C ASN A 105 1.80 19.52 0.56
N ALA A 106 2.44 20.64 0.93
CA ALA A 106 3.83 20.67 1.44
C ALA A 106 3.98 20.26 2.91
N GLU A 107 2.91 19.86 3.58
CA GLU A 107 2.96 19.48 5.01
C GLU A 107 3.55 18.08 5.22
N ALA A 108 3.49 17.23 4.20
CA ALA A 108 4.13 15.93 4.18
C ALA A 108 4.70 15.64 2.79
N ASP A 109 5.60 14.66 2.70
CA ASP A 109 6.16 14.19 1.44
C ASP A 109 5.28 13.10 0.82
N ILE A 110 4.79 12.20 1.68
CA ILE A 110 3.87 11.13 1.30
C ILE A 110 2.72 11.02 2.29
N THR A 111 1.61 10.48 1.82
CA THR A 111 0.55 9.97 2.68
C THR A 111 0.61 8.47 2.77
N SER A 112 0.17 7.91 3.90
CA SER A 112 0.03 6.47 4.09
C SER A 112 -1.31 6.13 4.72
N THR A 113 -1.98 5.13 4.19
CA THR A 113 -3.22 4.57 4.73
C THR A 113 -2.99 3.10 5.04
N LEU A 114 -3.20 2.68 6.28
CA LEU A 114 -3.08 1.28 6.69
C LEU A 114 -4.43 0.58 6.60
N ALA A 115 -4.48 -0.50 5.84
CA ALA A 115 -5.51 -1.51 5.93
C ALA A 115 -4.98 -2.66 6.80
N GLN A 116 -5.54 -2.82 8.01
CA GLN A 116 -5.22 -3.93 8.89
C GLN A 116 -6.26 -5.03 8.74
N LEU A 117 -5.80 -6.26 8.44
CA LEU A 117 -6.68 -7.39 8.21
C LEU A 117 -6.48 -8.48 9.26
N ALA A 118 -7.53 -9.22 9.52
CA ALA A 118 -7.47 -10.52 10.18
C ALA A 118 -7.46 -11.63 9.13
N SER A 119 -6.78 -12.74 9.41
CA SER A 119 -6.66 -13.83 8.43
C SER A 119 -8.00 -14.48 8.07
N ASP A 120 -8.94 -14.48 8.99
CA ASP A 120 -10.20 -15.23 8.95
C ASP A 120 -11.44 -14.37 8.71
N LYS A 121 -11.29 -13.06 8.56
CA LYS A 121 -12.41 -12.11 8.41
C LYS A 121 -12.29 -11.25 7.17
N ALA A 122 -13.44 -10.90 6.61
CA ALA A 122 -13.50 -9.96 5.49
C ALA A 122 -13.37 -8.49 5.92
N SER A 123 -13.58 -8.19 7.20
CA SER A 123 -13.50 -6.81 7.71
C SER A 123 -12.06 -6.29 7.66
N ILE A 124 -11.92 -5.03 7.24
CA ILE A 124 -10.67 -4.29 7.24
C ILE A 124 -10.77 -3.22 8.33
N ASP A 125 -9.78 -3.18 9.21
CA ASP A 125 -9.70 -2.11 10.21
C ASP A 125 -8.87 -0.95 9.64
N TRP A 126 -9.53 0.18 9.47
CA TRP A 126 -8.95 1.43 8.97
C TRP A 126 -8.64 2.43 10.10
N SER A 127 -8.81 2.06 11.37
CA SER A 127 -8.66 2.98 12.50
C SER A 127 -7.26 3.03 13.10
N VAL A 128 -6.39 2.11 12.70
CA VAL A 128 -5.07 1.91 13.33
C VAL A 128 -3.91 2.39 12.47
N ASN A 129 -2.75 2.55 13.10
CA ASN A 129 -1.46 2.73 12.43
C ASN A 129 -0.45 1.67 12.93
N CYS A 130 0.66 1.51 12.22
CA CYS A 130 1.74 0.62 12.62
C CYS A 130 3.09 1.30 12.45
N GLY A 131 3.66 1.77 13.57
CA GLY A 131 4.98 2.43 13.58
C GLY A 131 6.10 1.56 12.99
N ASN A 132 6.08 0.26 13.26
CA ASN A 132 7.05 -0.67 12.69
C ASN A 132 7.06 -0.64 11.15
N MET A 133 5.89 -0.77 10.55
CA MET A 133 5.78 -0.73 9.08
C MET A 133 5.98 0.68 8.50
N SER A 134 5.66 1.73 9.26
CA SER A 134 5.91 3.12 8.80
C SER A 134 7.39 3.36 8.51
N ALA A 135 8.30 2.71 9.24
CA ALA A 135 9.73 2.77 8.95
C ALA A 135 10.09 2.19 7.56
N ALA A 136 9.37 1.17 7.09
CA ALA A 136 9.58 0.59 5.77
C ALA A 136 9.13 1.52 4.64
N LEU A 137 8.19 2.43 4.90
CA LEU A 137 7.71 3.37 3.87
C LEU A 137 8.77 4.34 3.40
N THR A 138 9.73 4.68 4.27
CA THR A 138 10.86 5.51 3.89
C THR A 138 11.72 4.81 2.85
N MET A 139 12.02 3.53 3.06
CA MET A 139 12.77 2.72 2.10
C MET A 139 11.99 2.53 0.81
N TYR A 140 10.68 2.29 0.91
CA TYR A 140 9.80 2.22 -0.26
C TYR A 140 9.86 3.52 -1.09
N ALA A 141 9.77 4.67 -0.44
CA ALA A 141 9.76 5.97 -1.12
C ALA A 141 11.10 6.28 -1.80
N LEU A 142 12.22 5.89 -1.18
CA LEU A 142 13.56 6.02 -1.77
C LEU A 142 13.75 5.06 -2.95
N ASP A 143 13.42 3.80 -2.78
CA ASP A 143 13.58 2.73 -3.79
C ASP A 143 12.73 2.99 -5.03
N THR A 144 11.53 3.51 -4.84
CA THR A 144 10.63 3.88 -5.94
C THR A 144 10.91 5.26 -6.54
N GLY A 145 11.83 6.04 -5.97
CA GLY A 145 12.16 7.40 -6.42
C GLY A 145 11.05 8.43 -6.18
N ILE A 146 10.04 8.10 -5.36
CA ILE A 146 9.01 9.06 -4.92
C ILE A 146 9.66 10.16 -4.10
N PHE A 147 10.69 9.80 -3.35
CA PHE A 147 11.48 10.67 -2.52
C PHE A 147 12.98 10.50 -2.84
N THR A 148 13.74 11.58 -2.80
CA THR A 148 15.17 11.56 -3.08
C THR A 148 15.93 11.98 -1.83
N ALA A 149 16.84 11.12 -1.35
CA ALA A 149 17.72 11.47 -0.25
C ALA A 149 18.79 12.47 -0.68
N SER A 150 19.11 13.40 0.21
CA SER A 150 20.29 14.25 0.10
C SER A 150 21.49 13.57 0.75
N ARG A 151 22.72 14.09 0.48
CA ARG A 151 23.90 13.64 1.22
C ARG A 151 23.77 14.02 2.70
N GLY A 152 24.09 13.10 3.60
CA GLY A 152 23.97 13.29 5.03
C GLY A 152 22.62 12.87 5.58
N THR A 153 22.05 13.67 6.45
CA THR A 153 20.75 13.39 7.07
C THR A 153 19.60 13.94 6.22
N THR A 154 18.66 13.09 5.89
CA THR A 154 17.45 13.44 5.18
C THR A 154 16.24 13.12 6.06
N VAL A 155 15.29 14.03 6.16
CA VAL A 155 14.02 13.83 6.89
C VAL A 155 12.88 13.73 5.88
N MET A 156 12.13 12.66 5.95
CA MET A 156 10.90 12.45 5.18
C MET A 156 9.69 12.53 6.11
N ARG A 157 8.71 13.33 5.74
CA ARG A 157 7.45 13.48 6.49
C ARG A 157 6.38 12.58 5.91
N ILE A 158 5.83 11.71 6.75
CA ILE A 158 4.79 10.76 6.40
C ILE A 158 3.51 11.14 7.14
N PHE A 159 2.47 11.54 6.41
CA PHE A 159 1.15 11.76 6.99
C PHE A 159 0.34 10.47 6.98
N ASN A 160 -0.01 9.95 8.15
CA ASN A 160 -0.89 8.80 8.28
C ASN A 160 -2.36 9.24 8.25
N THR A 161 -3.11 8.77 7.27
CA THR A 161 -4.51 9.19 7.05
C THR A 161 -5.48 8.57 8.05
N ASN A 162 -5.15 7.39 8.63
CA ASN A 162 -6.00 6.72 9.61
C ASN A 162 -6.06 7.49 10.93
N THR A 163 -4.88 7.91 11.42
CA THR A 163 -4.73 8.57 12.72
C THR A 163 -4.56 10.09 12.62
N ARG A 164 -4.38 10.62 11.40
CA ARG A 164 -4.10 12.03 11.12
C ARG A 164 -2.83 12.56 11.80
N VAL A 165 -1.84 11.70 11.96
CA VAL A 165 -0.54 12.03 12.57
C VAL A 165 0.52 12.10 11.49
N THR A 166 1.34 13.15 11.53
CA THR A 166 2.56 13.25 10.72
C THR A 166 3.74 12.71 11.52
N THR A 167 4.54 11.88 10.88
CA THR A 167 5.76 11.29 11.45
C THR A 167 6.97 11.72 10.62
N ASP A 168 8.01 12.19 11.29
CA ASP A 168 9.30 12.46 10.67
C ASP A 168 10.16 11.19 10.70
N ALA A 169 10.52 10.72 9.51
CA ALA A 169 11.41 9.59 9.33
C ALA A 169 12.79 10.09 8.87
N THR A 170 13.82 9.81 9.66
CA THR A 170 15.19 10.24 9.39
C THR A 170 15.99 9.11 8.75
N VAL A 171 16.64 9.43 7.62
CA VAL A 171 17.56 8.55 6.90
C VAL A 171 18.96 9.16 6.95
N ARG A 172 19.98 8.33 7.16
CA ARG A 172 21.40 8.71 7.18
C ARG A 172 22.19 7.84 6.21
#